data_c1ec51c1d497cb5c550dbbb08de6de3c
#
_entry.id   c1ec51c1d497cb5c550dbbb08de6de3c
#
_cell.length_a   1.000
_cell.length_b   1.000
_cell.length_c   1.000
_cell.angle_alpha   90.00
_cell.angle_beta   90.00
_cell.angle_gamma   90.00
#
_symmetry.space_group_name_H-M   'P 1'
#
loop_
_entity.id
_entity.type
_entity.pdbx_description
1 polymer ?
#
loop_
_entity_poly.entity_id
_entity_poly.type
_entity_poly.pdbx_seq_one_letter_code
_entity_poly.pdbx_strand_id
1 'polypeptide(L)'
;MGRARPGGVLAVEDADLEGLFCDPDHAGFSFYQRMYAEVLARHGGDPGCARRLVRYFRDTGTPVPQVRLLQAVSTGGDAKAMPLLTLEAIADSIVSAGLATADEVTAAIEDLRAFTARPDTLVSDPRIFQVWARRGADTTPAAR
;
A
#
# COMPACT_ATOMS: atom_id res chain seq x y z
N MET A 1 23.15 -1.57 -8.65
CA MET A 1 22.07 -0.59 -8.91
C MET A 1 22.57 0.46 -9.87
N GLY A 2 21.94 0.59 -11.04
CA GLY A 2 22.31 1.60 -12.01
C GLY A 2 21.99 3.00 -11.47
N ARG A 3 22.95 3.91 -11.56
CA ARG A 3 22.72 5.32 -11.24
C ARG A 3 21.91 5.96 -12.37
N ALA A 4 20.88 6.72 -12.05
CA ALA A 4 20.21 7.54 -13.06
C ALA A 4 21.23 8.45 -13.75
N ARG A 5 21.10 8.66 -15.07
CA ARG A 5 21.97 9.57 -15.82
C ARG A 5 21.74 11.01 -15.34
N PRO A 6 22.76 11.92 -15.47
CA PRO A 6 22.54 13.34 -15.24
C PRO A 6 21.31 13.86 -16.03
N GLY A 7 20.43 14.61 -15.38
CA GLY A 7 19.16 15.05 -15.94
C GLY A 7 18.05 13.98 -16.00
N GLY A 8 18.36 12.72 -15.69
CA GLY A 8 17.37 11.64 -15.60
C GLY A 8 16.37 11.81 -14.46
N VAL A 9 15.20 11.15 -14.56
CA VAL A 9 14.17 11.14 -13.53
C VAL A 9 14.24 9.80 -12.82
N LEU A 10 14.25 9.83 -11.48
CA LEU A 10 13.92 8.71 -10.61
C LEU A 10 12.48 8.88 -10.16
N ALA A 11 11.63 7.90 -10.40
CA ALA A 11 10.25 7.87 -9.94
C ALA A 11 10.00 6.54 -9.22
N VAL A 12 9.29 6.60 -8.11
CA VAL A 12 8.87 5.44 -7.32
C VAL A 12 7.41 5.61 -6.95
N GLU A 13 6.66 4.54 -7.06
CA GLU A 13 5.28 4.47 -6.59
C GLU A 13 5.16 3.31 -5.62
N ASP A 14 4.48 3.52 -4.50
CA ASP A 14 4.23 2.48 -3.51
C ASP A 14 2.98 2.77 -2.69
N ALA A 15 2.45 1.71 -2.05
CA ALA A 15 1.23 1.74 -1.27
C ALA A 15 1.50 1.92 0.22
N ASP A 16 0.67 2.73 0.87
CA ASP A 16 0.56 2.83 2.32
C ASP A 16 -0.72 2.14 2.78
N LEU A 17 -0.58 0.94 3.31
CA LEU A 17 -1.71 0.11 3.75
C LEU A 17 -2.38 0.63 5.02
N GLU A 18 -1.66 1.40 5.85
CA GLU A 18 -2.24 1.98 7.07
C GLU A 18 -3.27 3.08 6.77
N GLY A 19 -3.37 3.49 5.50
CA GLY A 19 -4.35 4.47 5.04
C GLY A 19 -5.69 3.89 4.61
N LEU A 20 -5.86 2.58 4.64
CA LEU A 20 -7.11 1.91 4.28
C LEU A 20 -8.24 2.29 5.25
N PHE A 21 -9.44 2.50 4.71
CA PHE A 21 -10.65 2.73 5.49
C PHE A 21 -11.89 2.23 4.77
N CYS A 22 -12.97 2.07 5.49
CA CYS A 22 -14.30 1.79 4.96
C CYS A 22 -15.37 2.63 5.69
N ASP A 23 -16.55 2.73 5.11
CA ASP A 23 -17.70 3.35 5.76
C ASP A 23 -18.95 2.49 5.51
N PRO A 24 -19.75 2.21 6.57
CA PRO A 24 -19.43 2.42 7.98
C PRO A 24 -18.25 1.57 8.45
N ASP A 25 -17.68 1.90 9.60
CA ASP A 25 -16.63 1.08 10.24
C ASP A 25 -17.09 -0.38 10.34
N HIS A 26 -16.20 -1.32 9.98
CA HIS A 26 -16.56 -2.73 9.85
C HIS A 26 -15.48 -3.66 10.36
N ALA A 27 -15.88 -4.62 11.19
CA ALA A 27 -14.93 -5.54 11.85
C ALA A 27 -14.17 -6.42 10.84
N GLY A 28 -14.86 -6.97 9.84
CA GLY A 28 -14.23 -7.77 8.78
C GLY A 28 -13.23 -6.97 7.95
N PHE A 29 -13.49 -5.68 7.69
CA PHE A 29 -12.53 -4.82 7.00
C PHE A 29 -11.30 -4.53 7.88
N SER A 30 -11.51 -4.26 9.16
CA SER A 30 -10.40 -4.06 10.11
C SER A 30 -9.56 -5.33 10.28
N PHE A 31 -10.20 -6.52 10.27
CA PHE A 31 -9.50 -7.80 10.27
C PHE A 31 -8.64 -7.95 9.01
N TYR A 32 -9.21 -7.72 7.82
CA TYR A 32 -8.47 -7.73 6.55
C TYR A 32 -7.24 -6.82 6.60
N GLN A 33 -7.43 -5.55 6.98
CA GLN A 33 -6.35 -4.57 7.03
C GLN A 33 -5.20 -5.02 7.93
N ARG A 34 -5.52 -5.52 9.13
CA ARG A 34 -4.52 -6.02 10.07
C ARG A 34 -3.80 -7.25 9.53
N MET A 35 -4.53 -8.24 9.02
CA MET A 35 -3.94 -9.49 8.52
C MET A 35 -3.07 -9.26 7.31
N TYR A 36 -3.49 -8.39 6.40
CA TYR A 36 -2.69 -8.05 5.22
C TYR A 36 -1.36 -7.40 5.61
N ALA A 37 -1.39 -6.44 6.53
CA ALA A 37 -0.17 -5.80 7.04
C ALA A 37 0.77 -6.81 7.73
N GLU A 38 0.24 -7.71 8.56
CA GLU A 38 1.01 -8.73 9.28
C GLU A 38 1.64 -9.76 8.33
N VAL A 39 0.88 -10.26 7.35
CA VAL A 39 1.38 -11.21 6.35
C VAL A 39 2.48 -10.54 5.52
N LEU A 40 2.27 -9.30 5.07
CA LEU A 40 3.28 -8.55 4.32
C LEU A 40 4.57 -8.38 5.14
N ALA A 41 4.45 -7.98 6.40
CA ALA A 41 5.60 -7.78 7.29
C ALA A 41 6.40 -9.07 7.51
N ARG A 42 5.73 -10.22 7.66
CA ARG A 42 6.38 -11.53 7.79
C ARG A 42 7.16 -11.97 6.54
N HIS A 43 6.75 -11.49 5.38
CA HIS A 43 7.47 -11.68 4.12
C HIS A 43 8.57 -10.63 3.88
N GLY A 44 8.89 -9.81 4.88
CA GLY A 44 9.93 -8.79 4.81
C GLY A 44 9.48 -7.48 4.14
N GLY A 45 8.19 -7.32 3.87
CA GLY A 45 7.60 -6.08 3.40
C GLY A 45 7.39 -5.07 4.54
N ASP A 46 7.19 -3.82 4.19
CA ASP A 46 6.90 -2.73 5.13
C ASP A 46 5.57 -2.07 4.73
N PRO A 47 4.45 -2.33 5.44
CA PRO A 47 3.13 -1.80 5.10
C PRO A 47 3.05 -0.28 5.02
N GLY A 48 3.99 0.42 5.67
CA GLY A 48 4.07 1.88 5.68
C GLY A 48 5.26 2.45 4.91
N CYS A 49 5.94 1.68 4.05
CA CYS A 49 7.16 2.13 3.38
C CYS A 49 6.94 3.35 2.49
N ALA A 50 5.77 3.47 1.87
CA ALA A 50 5.42 4.56 0.99
C ALA A 50 5.58 5.95 1.64
N ARG A 51 5.23 6.10 2.92
CA ARG A 51 5.42 7.34 3.66
C ARG A 51 6.89 7.72 3.86
N ARG A 52 7.81 6.74 3.75
CA ARG A 52 9.24 6.92 3.96
C ARG A 52 10.00 7.23 2.67
N LEU A 53 9.34 7.16 1.51
CA LEU A 53 9.98 7.36 0.20
C LEU A 53 10.70 8.72 0.11
N VAL A 54 10.09 9.80 0.64
CA VAL A 54 10.73 11.12 0.65
C VAL A 54 12.07 11.10 1.41
N ARG A 55 12.10 10.41 2.56
CA ARG A 55 13.33 10.25 3.34
C ARG A 55 14.36 9.42 2.56
N TYR A 56 13.94 8.32 1.95
CA TYR A 56 14.83 7.47 1.16
C TYR A 56 15.45 8.23 -0.01
N PHE A 57 14.68 9.09 -0.69
CA PHE A 57 15.23 9.97 -1.73
C PHE A 57 16.31 10.89 -1.19
N ARG A 58 16.09 11.50 -0.01
CA ARG A 58 17.06 12.38 0.65
C ARG A 58 18.32 11.63 1.07
N ASP A 59 18.17 10.44 1.62
CA ASP A 59 19.29 9.61 2.10
C ASP A 59 20.21 9.15 0.94
N THR A 60 19.68 9.09 -0.27
CA THR A 60 20.47 8.80 -1.49
C THR A 60 21.18 10.01 -2.09
N GLY A 61 21.06 11.20 -1.48
CA GLY A 61 21.59 12.45 -2.03
C GLY A 61 20.84 12.96 -3.26
N THR A 62 19.64 12.44 -3.50
CA THR A 62 18.76 12.91 -4.57
C THR A 62 18.20 14.31 -4.20
N PRO A 63 18.01 15.23 -5.16
CA PRO A 63 17.33 16.50 -4.90
C PRO A 63 15.96 16.30 -4.24
N VAL A 64 15.46 17.32 -3.55
CA VAL A 64 14.15 17.26 -2.88
C VAL A 64 13.09 16.74 -3.86
N PRO A 65 12.47 15.57 -3.57
CA PRO A 65 11.51 15.00 -4.48
C PRO A 65 10.17 15.74 -4.47
N GLN A 66 9.46 15.64 -5.57
CA GLN A 66 8.04 15.95 -5.63
C GLN A 66 7.24 14.74 -5.15
N VAL A 67 6.08 14.99 -4.56
CA VAL A 67 5.20 13.96 -4.00
C VAL A 67 3.77 14.21 -4.47
N ARG A 68 3.13 13.14 -4.90
CA ARG A 68 1.69 13.10 -5.15
C ARG A 68 1.07 11.95 -4.38
N LEU A 69 -0.09 12.18 -3.78
CA LEU A 69 -0.90 11.18 -3.10
C LEU A 69 -2.17 10.94 -3.89
N LEU A 70 -2.49 9.68 -4.12
CA LEU A 70 -3.74 9.23 -4.71
C LEU A 70 -4.37 8.20 -3.78
N GLN A 71 -5.69 8.28 -3.61
CA GLN A 71 -6.47 7.26 -2.91
C GLN A 71 -7.85 7.19 -3.55
N ALA A 72 -8.17 6.04 -4.12
CA ALA A 72 -9.50 5.81 -4.67
C ALA A 72 -10.45 5.30 -3.59
N VAL A 73 -11.75 5.48 -3.84
CA VAL A 73 -12.84 4.98 -2.99
C VAL A 73 -13.86 4.32 -3.91
N SER A 74 -14.33 3.14 -3.51
CA SER A 74 -15.25 2.35 -4.32
C SER A 74 -16.54 2.05 -3.56
N THR A 75 -17.67 2.31 -4.21
CA THR A 75 -19.02 2.01 -3.70
C THR A 75 -19.67 0.80 -4.40
N GLY A 76 -18.99 0.24 -5.41
CA GLY A 76 -19.47 -0.93 -6.17
C GLY A 76 -18.43 -1.42 -7.16
N GLY A 77 -18.75 -2.49 -7.88
CA GLY A 77 -17.91 -3.10 -8.89
C GLY A 77 -16.71 -3.87 -8.30
N ASP A 78 -15.82 -4.32 -9.19
CA ASP A 78 -14.67 -5.18 -8.84
C ASP A 78 -13.70 -4.52 -7.86
N ALA A 79 -13.53 -3.20 -7.95
CA ALA A 79 -12.66 -2.47 -7.02
C ALA A 79 -13.15 -2.56 -5.58
N LYS A 80 -14.47 -2.57 -5.34
CA LYS A 80 -15.03 -2.76 -3.99
C LYS A 80 -14.81 -4.16 -3.45
N ALA A 81 -14.64 -5.16 -4.32
CA ALA A 81 -14.37 -6.54 -3.92
C ALA A 81 -12.89 -6.80 -3.57
N MET A 82 -11.98 -5.89 -3.86
CA MET A 82 -10.53 -6.09 -3.65
C MET A 82 -10.14 -6.48 -2.23
N PRO A 83 -10.68 -5.89 -1.15
CA PRO A 83 -10.39 -6.34 0.21
C PRO A 83 -10.76 -7.80 0.46
N LEU A 84 -11.93 -8.24 -0.05
CA LEU A 84 -12.38 -9.62 0.05
C LEU A 84 -11.45 -10.58 -0.70
N LEU A 85 -11.17 -10.29 -1.97
CA LEU A 85 -10.29 -11.10 -2.81
C LEU A 85 -8.88 -11.21 -2.22
N THR A 86 -8.38 -10.13 -1.67
CA THR A 86 -7.07 -10.12 -0.99
C THR A 86 -7.10 -11.00 0.26
N LEU A 87 -8.13 -10.87 1.11
CA LEU A 87 -8.26 -11.69 2.32
C LEU A 87 -8.35 -13.18 1.99
N GLU A 88 -9.13 -13.54 0.97
CA GLU A 88 -9.22 -14.92 0.45
C GLU A 88 -7.85 -15.41 -0.04
N ALA A 89 -7.12 -14.60 -0.78
CA ALA A 89 -5.81 -14.97 -1.33
C ALA A 89 -4.73 -15.21 -0.26
N ILE A 90 -4.80 -14.52 0.87
CA ILE A 90 -3.82 -14.65 1.96
C ILE A 90 -4.30 -15.55 3.11
N ALA A 91 -5.49 -16.16 3.02
CA ALA A 91 -6.11 -16.96 4.09
C ALA A 91 -5.18 -18.05 4.63
N ASP A 92 -4.59 -18.86 3.74
CA ASP A 92 -3.66 -19.94 4.12
C ASP A 92 -2.40 -19.38 4.80
N SER A 93 -1.93 -18.22 4.37
CA SER A 93 -0.77 -17.56 4.98
C SER A 93 -1.07 -17.07 6.40
N ILE A 94 -2.28 -16.58 6.64
CA ILE A 94 -2.74 -16.15 7.97
C ILE A 94 -2.75 -17.34 8.92
N VAL A 95 -3.37 -18.44 8.52
CA VAL A 95 -3.51 -19.65 9.35
C VAL A 95 -2.15 -20.31 9.61
N SER A 96 -1.35 -20.52 8.56
CA SER A 96 -0.03 -21.14 8.69
C SER A 96 0.97 -20.30 9.51
N ALA A 97 0.81 -18.99 9.50
CA ALA A 97 1.58 -18.07 10.33
C ALA A 97 1.09 -17.99 11.79
N GLY A 98 -0.03 -18.65 12.14
CA GLY A 98 -0.64 -18.59 13.46
C GLY A 98 -1.20 -17.23 13.85
N LEU A 99 -1.57 -16.39 12.86
CA LEU A 99 -2.12 -15.05 13.08
C LEU A 99 -3.61 -15.09 13.46
N ALA A 100 -4.33 -16.08 12.94
CA ALA A 100 -5.72 -16.40 13.28
C ALA A 100 -6.00 -17.88 12.97
N THR A 101 -7.10 -18.39 13.54
CA THR A 101 -7.59 -19.73 13.25
C THR A 101 -8.32 -19.78 11.90
N ALA A 102 -8.48 -20.97 11.32
CA ALA A 102 -9.23 -21.14 10.09
C ALA A 102 -10.69 -20.66 10.22
N ASP A 103 -11.31 -20.90 11.36
CA ASP A 103 -12.69 -20.48 11.63
C ASP A 103 -12.81 -18.95 11.70
N GLU A 104 -11.85 -18.26 12.33
CA GLU A 104 -11.81 -16.79 12.39
C GLU A 104 -11.63 -16.18 10.99
N VAL A 105 -10.75 -16.77 10.17
CA VAL A 105 -10.54 -16.30 8.79
C VAL A 105 -11.79 -16.53 7.96
N THR A 106 -12.43 -17.69 8.06
CA THR A 106 -13.68 -18.00 7.34
C THR A 106 -14.79 -17.04 7.73
N ALA A 107 -14.99 -16.81 9.02
CA ALA A 107 -16.00 -15.87 9.52
C ALA A 107 -15.74 -14.43 9.01
N ALA A 108 -14.48 -13.99 9.02
CA ALA A 108 -14.11 -12.66 8.52
C ALA A 108 -14.34 -12.52 7.00
N ILE A 109 -14.08 -13.56 6.22
CA ILE A 109 -14.35 -13.60 4.78
C ILE A 109 -15.86 -13.49 4.49
N GLU A 110 -16.69 -14.25 5.22
CA GLU A 110 -18.15 -14.20 5.06
C GLU A 110 -18.71 -12.82 5.44
N ASP A 111 -18.25 -12.26 6.54
CA ASP A 111 -18.63 -10.94 7.03
C ASP A 111 -18.23 -9.84 6.03
N LEU A 112 -16.99 -9.88 5.53
CA LEU A 112 -16.50 -8.91 4.54
C LEU A 112 -17.21 -9.05 3.19
N ARG A 113 -17.57 -10.28 2.78
CA ARG A 113 -18.37 -10.54 1.57
C ARG A 113 -19.75 -9.90 1.69
N ALA A 114 -20.42 -10.07 2.82
CA ALA A 114 -21.71 -9.45 3.08
C ALA A 114 -21.61 -7.91 3.06
N PHE A 115 -20.58 -7.36 3.67
CA PHE A 115 -20.31 -5.91 3.72
C PHE A 115 -20.08 -5.33 2.31
N THR A 116 -19.21 -5.93 1.52
CA THR A 116 -18.87 -5.41 0.18
C THR A 116 -20.02 -5.55 -0.81
N ALA A 117 -20.97 -6.47 -0.59
CA ALA A 117 -22.18 -6.62 -1.41
C ALA A 117 -23.24 -5.53 -1.16
N ARG A 118 -23.18 -4.82 -0.05
CA ARG A 118 -24.16 -3.79 0.32
C ARG A 118 -23.99 -2.53 -0.54
N PRO A 119 -25.06 -1.91 -1.03
CA PRO A 119 -24.97 -0.69 -1.85
C PRO A 119 -24.68 0.58 -1.03
N ASP A 120 -24.88 0.53 0.29
CA ASP A 120 -24.75 1.64 1.23
C ASP A 120 -23.41 1.64 1.98
N THR A 121 -22.41 0.93 1.47
CA THR A 121 -21.06 0.86 2.02
C THR A 121 -20.00 1.29 1.00
N LEU A 122 -18.87 1.74 1.49
CA LEU A 122 -17.71 2.04 0.66
C LEU A 122 -16.44 1.42 1.25
N VAL A 123 -15.47 1.20 0.39
CA VAL A 123 -14.10 0.82 0.76
C VAL A 123 -13.11 1.73 0.05
N SER A 124 -11.99 2.01 0.69
CA SER A 124 -10.87 2.71 0.06
C SER A 124 -9.84 1.72 -0.47
N ASP A 125 -9.14 2.13 -1.52
CA ASP A 125 -7.83 1.57 -1.85
C ASP A 125 -6.77 2.06 -0.84
N PRO A 126 -5.58 1.44 -0.79
CA PRO A 126 -4.47 2.00 -0.05
C PRO A 126 -4.08 3.39 -0.60
N ARG A 127 -3.44 4.19 0.22
CA ARG A 127 -2.86 5.46 -0.24
C ARG A 127 -1.65 5.17 -1.14
N ILE A 128 -1.69 5.63 -2.37
CA ILE A 128 -0.59 5.48 -3.32
C ILE A 128 0.26 6.75 -3.31
N PHE A 129 1.49 6.62 -2.88
CA PHE A 129 2.50 7.67 -2.93
C PHE A 129 3.28 7.57 -4.24
N GLN A 130 3.20 8.61 -5.04
CA GLN A 130 4.05 8.81 -6.22
C GLN A 130 5.13 9.82 -5.83
N VAL A 131 6.39 9.41 -5.87
CA VAL A 131 7.53 10.24 -5.45
C VAL A 131 8.54 10.27 -6.58
N TRP A 132 8.94 11.46 -7.03
CA TRP A 132 9.92 11.58 -8.11
C TRP A 132 10.83 12.78 -7.93
N ALA A 133 12.05 12.64 -8.45
CA ALA A 133 13.03 13.73 -8.53
C ALA A 133 13.83 13.62 -9.81
N ARG A 134 14.29 14.76 -10.31
CA ARG A 134 15.24 14.83 -11.41
C ARG A 134 16.65 14.89 -10.83
N ARG A 135 17.54 14.01 -11.26
CA ARG A 135 18.96 14.10 -10.91
C ARG A 135 19.54 15.38 -11.51
N GLY A 136 20.21 16.19 -10.69
CA GLY A 136 20.92 17.38 -11.15
C GLY A 136 21.90 17.06 -12.29
N ALA A 137 22.14 18.01 -13.17
CA ALA A 137 23.26 17.94 -14.09
C ALA A 137 24.55 17.91 -13.27
N ASP A 138 25.51 17.05 -13.65
CA ASP A 138 26.84 17.09 -13.05
C ASP A 138 27.44 18.46 -13.41
N THR A 139 27.43 19.39 -12.47
CA THR A 139 28.21 20.63 -12.57
C THR A 139 29.68 20.23 -12.43
N THR A 140 30.33 19.90 -13.56
CA THR A 140 31.80 19.88 -13.60
C THR A 140 32.26 21.29 -13.26
N PRO A 141 33.06 21.49 -12.19
CA PRO A 141 33.64 22.82 -11.94
C PRO A 141 34.42 23.20 -13.19
N ALA A 142 34.09 24.36 -13.77
CA ALA A 142 34.94 24.91 -14.83
C ALA A 142 36.35 25.04 -14.26
N ALA A 143 37.30 24.31 -14.86
CA ALA A 143 38.72 24.45 -14.55
C ALA A 143 39.09 25.91 -14.80
N ARG A 144 39.55 26.61 -13.76
CA ARG A 144 40.19 27.92 -13.87
C ARG A 144 41.64 27.74 -14.27
#